data_438b6cf1af74ef856306209a5e93671c
#
_entry.id   438b6cf1af74ef856306209a5e93671c
#
_cell.length_a   1.000
_cell.length_b   1.000
_cell.length_c   1.000
_cell.angle_alpha   90.00
_cell.angle_beta   90.00
_cell.angle_gamma   90.00
#
_symmetry.space_group_name_H-M   'P 1'
#
loop_
_entity.id
_entity.type
_entity.pdbx_description
1 polymer ?
#
loop_
_entity_poly.entity_id
_entity_poly.type
_entity_poly.pdbx_seq_one_letter_code
_entity_poly.pdbx_strand_id
1 'polypeptide(L)'
;MQVSAPDREQLRHLAELRLDRPVVLSLYLNLDPSEFATPPARKTAVRSLLDEAERRLRDRNGLSHEDRMGLQASLERASSFLENELPTDGAHGVAVFSSEPAALFEALRLPRSVPNQVAIGHSPLVGPLARIERRERWCVALVNRRDARIFRGSPESLREIEQIHDEVFGQHDQGGWSQSRYQRGIEKEKDDHLKNTGDALMRHFKQQPFQRLIVGGPREVVADFESKLHQYLQERLAGRIEVDVERSNADQVLQAARPLIEELERDRERSALERLGERGVAGVENVLPPLHERRVECLLLDEQFGGVAGVQCLVCGWLGLEGERCPADGSVVVQLDDLTEAMIELSVQQSAELLPVRHERGALEQYGGAAALLRF
;
A
#
# COMPACT_ATOMS: atom_id res chain seq x y z
N MET A 1 -22.89 6.24 5.46
CA MET A 1 -22.25 5.52 4.33
C MET A 1 -21.09 4.70 4.91
N GLN A 2 -20.93 3.42 4.54
CA GLN A 2 -19.78 2.62 5.04
C GLN A 2 -18.53 3.04 4.26
N VAL A 3 -17.54 3.61 4.95
CA VAL A 3 -16.23 3.91 4.38
C VAL A 3 -15.35 2.67 4.55
N SER A 4 -15.06 1.98 3.46
CA SER A 4 -14.24 0.75 3.44
C SER A 4 -12.75 1.06 3.23
N ALA A 5 -11.88 0.10 3.58
CA ALA A 5 -10.51 0.12 3.11
C ALA A 5 -10.49 -0.26 1.61
N PRO A 6 -9.60 0.33 0.80
CA PRO A 6 -9.52 0.00 -0.62
C PRO A 6 -9.17 -1.47 -0.82
N ASP A 7 -9.92 -2.16 -1.68
CA ASP A 7 -9.61 -3.49 -2.16
C ASP A 7 -9.28 -3.48 -3.66
N ARG A 8 -8.81 -4.62 -4.19
CA ARG A 8 -8.40 -4.72 -5.59
C ARG A 8 -9.53 -4.51 -6.58
N GLU A 9 -10.72 -4.94 -6.23
CA GLU A 9 -11.89 -4.84 -7.10
C GLU A 9 -12.34 -3.38 -7.20
N GLN A 10 -12.42 -2.68 -6.06
CA GLN A 10 -12.72 -1.25 -6.02
C GLN A 10 -11.66 -0.42 -6.75
N LEU A 11 -10.37 -0.72 -6.53
CA LEU A 11 -9.29 -0.01 -7.21
C LEU A 11 -9.38 -0.18 -8.73
N ARG A 12 -9.67 -1.41 -9.20
CA ARG A 12 -9.85 -1.68 -10.62
C ARG A 12 -11.09 -0.99 -11.18
N HIS A 13 -12.21 -1.03 -10.45
CA HIS A 13 -13.43 -0.33 -10.84
C HIS A 13 -13.19 1.17 -11.03
N LEU A 14 -12.51 1.81 -10.06
CA LEU A 14 -12.14 3.23 -10.18
C LEU A 14 -11.20 3.49 -11.36
N ALA A 15 -10.24 2.59 -11.61
CA ALA A 15 -9.31 2.72 -12.74
C ALA A 15 -9.98 2.52 -14.13
N GLU A 16 -11.07 1.74 -14.18
CA GLU A 16 -11.84 1.52 -15.41
C GLU A 16 -12.79 2.69 -15.74
N LEU A 17 -13.11 3.52 -14.73
CA LEU A 17 -14.01 4.67 -14.92
C LEU A 17 -13.31 5.78 -15.68
N ARG A 18 -13.83 6.12 -16.86
CA ARG A 18 -13.34 7.22 -17.70
C ARG A 18 -14.50 7.96 -18.33
N LEU A 19 -14.46 9.27 -18.25
CA LEU A 19 -15.49 10.16 -18.79
C LEU A 19 -14.93 10.98 -19.97
N ASP A 20 -15.80 11.31 -20.90
CA ASP A 20 -15.43 12.16 -22.06
C ASP A 20 -15.05 13.58 -21.65
N ARG A 21 -15.49 14.01 -20.47
CA ARG A 21 -15.25 15.34 -19.89
C ARG A 21 -14.45 15.24 -18.59
N PRO A 22 -13.58 16.22 -18.29
CA PRO A 22 -12.75 16.20 -17.09
C PRO A 22 -13.55 16.66 -15.85
N VAL A 23 -14.55 15.86 -15.45
CA VAL A 23 -15.51 16.19 -14.37
C VAL A 23 -15.43 15.26 -13.17
N VAL A 24 -14.35 14.51 -13.04
CA VAL A 24 -14.08 13.69 -11.85
C VAL A 24 -13.17 14.46 -10.91
N LEU A 25 -13.65 14.71 -9.70
CA LEU A 25 -12.89 15.29 -8.59
C LEU A 25 -12.32 14.14 -7.73
N SER A 26 -11.03 14.16 -7.50
CA SER A 26 -10.30 13.25 -6.60
C SER A 26 -9.61 14.04 -5.49
N LEU A 27 -9.90 13.71 -4.24
CA LEU A 27 -9.34 14.35 -3.05
C LEU A 27 -8.65 13.31 -2.18
N TYR A 28 -7.41 13.57 -1.80
CA TYR A 28 -6.66 12.79 -0.82
C TYR A 28 -6.33 13.66 0.38
N LEU A 29 -6.73 13.20 1.56
CA LEU A 29 -6.50 13.88 2.83
C LEU A 29 -5.60 13.04 3.72
N ASN A 30 -4.50 13.64 4.19
CA ASN A 30 -3.66 13.05 5.23
C ASN A 30 -4.34 13.18 6.59
N LEU A 31 -4.44 12.07 7.32
CA LEU A 31 -4.98 11.99 8.67
C LEU A 31 -3.98 11.33 9.64
N ASP A 32 -2.68 11.35 9.30
CA ASP A 32 -1.66 10.74 10.15
C ASP A 32 -1.75 11.29 11.58
N PRO A 33 -1.94 10.43 12.59
CA PRO A 33 -2.03 10.87 13.98
C PRO A 33 -0.79 11.62 14.49
N SER A 34 0.38 11.40 13.88
CA SER A 34 1.60 12.13 14.24
C SER A 34 1.56 13.60 13.82
N GLU A 35 0.88 13.90 12.70
CA GLU A 35 0.76 15.26 12.17
C GLU A 35 -0.58 15.92 12.58
N PHE A 36 -1.66 15.12 12.61
CA PHE A 36 -3.04 15.59 12.79
C PHE A 36 -3.70 15.00 14.03
N ALA A 37 -2.99 14.94 15.15
CA ALA A 37 -3.46 14.37 16.42
C ALA A 37 -4.72 15.05 16.98
N THR A 38 -4.92 16.34 16.72
CA THR A 38 -6.01 17.14 17.33
C THR A 38 -7.14 17.45 16.35
N PRO A 39 -8.40 17.51 16.82
CA PRO A 39 -9.53 17.89 15.97
C PRO A 39 -9.35 19.25 15.25
N PRO A 40 -8.78 20.30 15.87
CA PRO A 40 -8.49 21.54 15.16
C PRO A 40 -7.50 21.40 14.02
N ALA A 41 -6.43 20.60 14.20
CA ALA A 41 -5.44 20.35 13.14
C ALA A 41 -6.10 19.67 11.93
N ARG A 42 -6.94 18.66 12.18
CA ARG A 42 -7.71 17.97 11.12
C ARG A 42 -8.66 18.92 10.39
N LYS A 43 -9.38 19.77 11.10
CA LYS A 43 -10.25 20.80 10.47
C LYS A 43 -9.46 21.76 9.58
N THR A 44 -8.26 22.15 10.00
CA THR A 44 -7.38 23.00 9.20
C THR A 44 -6.94 22.29 7.93
N ALA A 45 -6.54 21.01 8.02
CA ALA A 45 -6.15 20.20 6.86
C ALA A 45 -7.30 20.04 5.86
N VAL A 46 -8.52 19.74 6.35
CA VAL A 46 -9.74 19.65 5.51
C VAL A 46 -9.97 20.97 4.79
N ARG A 47 -9.95 22.10 5.51
CA ARG A 47 -10.17 23.42 4.91
C ARG A 47 -9.12 23.74 3.85
N SER A 48 -7.83 23.51 4.13
CA SER A 48 -6.76 23.73 3.16
C SER A 48 -6.93 22.90 1.89
N LEU A 49 -7.36 21.64 2.02
CA LEU A 49 -7.64 20.76 0.89
C LEU A 49 -8.80 21.25 0.03
N LEU A 50 -9.89 21.70 0.68
CA LEU A 50 -11.07 22.25 -0.01
C LEU A 50 -10.75 23.58 -0.68
N ASP A 51 -10.02 24.49 -0.03
CA ASP A 51 -9.55 25.76 -0.60
C ASP A 51 -8.67 25.51 -1.85
N GLU A 52 -7.84 24.45 -1.84
CA GLU A 52 -7.05 24.04 -2.99
C GLU A 52 -7.95 23.51 -4.13
N ALA A 53 -8.96 22.70 -3.79
CA ALA A 53 -9.93 22.19 -4.78
C ALA A 53 -10.72 23.32 -5.45
N GLU A 54 -11.18 24.31 -4.67
CA GLU A 54 -11.84 25.49 -5.21
C GLU A 54 -10.93 26.31 -6.13
N ARG A 55 -9.67 26.51 -5.75
CA ARG A 55 -8.68 27.21 -6.61
C ARG A 55 -8.50 26.47 -7.93
N ARG A 56 -8.24 25.15 -7.89
CA ARG A 56 -8.06 24.35 -9.11
C ARG A 56 -9.28 24.34 -10.01
N LEU A 57 -10.49 24.30 -9.43
CA LEU A 57 -11.73 24.41 -10.21
C LEU A 57 -11.86 25.80 -10.86
N ARG A 58 -11.52 26.86 -10.15
CA ARG A 58 -11.58 28.25 -10.65
C ARG A 58 -10.60 28.49 -11.77
N ASP A 59 -9.36 28.03 -11.58
CA ASP A 59 -8.25 28.28 -12.51
C ASP A 59 -8.29 27.38 -13.74
N ARG A 60 -9.15 26.34 -13.75
CA ARG A 60 -9.26 25.41 -14.86
C ARG A 60 -9.98 26.05 -16.04
N ASN A 61 -9.24 26.24 -17.14
CA ASN A 61 -9.77 26.73 -18.39
C ASN A 61 -10.43 25.62 -19.22
N GLY A 62 -11.31 26.00 -20.15
CA GLY A 62 -11.91 25.07 -21.12
C GLY A 62 -13.10 24.24 -20.62
N LEU A 63 -13.55 24.44 -19.36
CA LEU A 63 -14.77 23.81 -18.86
C LEU A 63 -16.02 24.51 -19.39
N SER A 64 -17.02 23.75 -19.85
CA SER A 64 -18.35 24.27 -20.11
C SER A 64 -19.02 24.78 -18.83
N HIS A 65 -20.08 25.56 -18.96
CA HIS A 65 -20.86 26.01 -17.80
C HIS A 65 -21.44 24.81 -17.03
N GLU A 66 -21.97 23.82 -17.74
CA GLU A 66 -22.52 22.57 -17.17
C GLU A 66 -21.46 21.79 -16.39
N ASP A 67 -20.25 21.59 -16.96
CA ASP A 67 -19.15 20.89 -16.32
C ASP A 67 -18.70 21.60 -15.02
N ARG A 68 -18.64 22.94 -15.06
CA ARG A 68 -18.30 23.74 -13.90
C ARG A 68 -19.34 23.60 -12.78
N MET A 69 -20.63 23.62 -13.11
CA MET A 69 -21.72 23.41 -12.14
C MET A 69 -21.68 21.98 -11.58
N GLY A 70 -21.43 20.96 -12.42
CA GLY A 70 -21.30 19.57 -11.99
C GLY A 70 -20.12 19.36 -11.05
N LEU A 71 -18.95 19.95 -11.35
CA LEU A 71 -17.79 19.92 -10.47
C LEU A 71 -18.01 20.67 -9.17
N GLN A 72 -18.75 21.77 -9.19
CA GLN A 72 -19.10 22.53 -7.98
C GLN A 72 -20.00 21.69 -7.07
N ALA A 73 -21.03 21.04 -7.63
CA ALA A 73 -21.90 20.13 -6.87
C ALA A 73 -21.09 18.91 -6.31
N SER A 74 -20.15 18.41 -7.10
CA SER A 74 -19.22 17.34 -6.66
C SER A 74 -18.35 17.77 -5.49
N LEU A 75 -17.85 19.01 -5.50
CA LEU A 75 -17.05 19.59 -4.44
C LEU A 75 -17.90 19.86 -3.18
N GLU A 76 -19.10 20.39 -3.32
CA GLU A 76 -20.03 20.61 -2.21
C GLU A 76 -20.35 19.29 -1.49
N ARG A 77 -20.60 18.22 -2.24
CA ARG A 77 -20.83 16.88 -1.68
C ARG A 77 -19.60 16.34 -0.95
N ALA A 78 -18.41 16.47 -1.53
CA ALA A 78 -17.16 16.08 -0.90
C ALA A 78 -16.86 16.89 0.36
N SER A 79 -17.12 18.22 0.34
CA SER A 79 -16.99 19.11 1.50
C SER A 79 -17.92 18.67 2.64
N SER A 80 -19.19 18.45 2.35
CA SER A 80 -20.17 17.98 3.33
C SER A 80 -19.73 16.68 4.01
N PHE A 81 -19.19 15.73 3.23
CA PHE A 81 -18.66 14.48 3.77
C PHE A 81 -17.43 14.72 4.65
N LEU A 82 -16.42 15.45 4.16
CA LEU A 82 -15.17 15.70 4.89
C LEU A 82 -15.38 16.52 6.18
N GLU A 83 -16.36 17.39 6.22
CA GLU A 83 -16.67 18.22 7.40
C GLU A 83 -17.53 17.51 8.43
N ASN A 84 -18.47 16.64 8.02
CA ASN A 84 -19.51 16.10 8.90
C ASN A 84 -19.44 14.57 9.10
N GLU A 85 -18.88 13.82 8.13
CA GLU A 85 -18.91 12.35 8.15
C GLU A 85 -17.51 11.72 8.15
N LEU A 86 -16.45 12.56 8.27
CA LEU A 86 -15.06 12.09 8.20
C LEU A 86 -14.77 10.99 9.22
N PRO A 87 -14.39 9.77 8.81
CA PRO A 87 -14.02 8.71 9.74
C PRO A 87 -12.66 9.03 10.37
N THR A 88 -12.64 9.19 11.70
CA THR A 88 -11.40 9.53 12.43
C THR A 88 -10.77 8.33 13.12
N ASP A 89 -11.51 7.25 13.34
CA ASP A 89 -11.04 6.09 14.09
C ASP A 89 -10.18 5.15 13.21
N GLY A 90 -8.86 5.14 13.47
CA GLY A 90 -7.91 4.23 12.80
C GLY A 90 -7.69 4.51 11.30
N ALA A 91 -8.11 5.66 10.78
CA ALA A 91 -7.77 6.12 9.45
C ALA A 91 -6.49 6.95 9.50
N HIS A 92 -5.53 6.64 8.64
CA HIS A 92 -4.32 7.45 8.41
C HIS A 92 -4.47 8.39 7.21
N GLY A 93 -5.54 8.23 6.45
CA GLY A 93 -5.91 9.09 5.34
C GLY A 93 -7.32 8.76 4.83
N VAL A 94 -7.83 9.61 3.97
CA VAL A 94 -9.10 9.40 3.25
C VAL A 94 -8.91 9.80 1.80
N ALA A 95 -9.46 8.99 0.88
CA ALA A 95 -9.63 9.35 -0.51
C ALA A 95 -11.12 9.55 -0.79
N VAL A 96 -11.46 10.61 -1.51
CA VAL A 96 -12.84 10.90 -1.96
C VAL A 96 -12.84 11.11 -3.46
N PHE A 97 -13.69 10.36 -4.14
CA PHE A 97 -13.94 10.49 -5.58
C PHE A 97 -15.39 10.94 -5.78
N SER A 98 -15.58 12.06 -6.46
CA SER A 98 -16.89 12.65 -6.68
C SER A 98 -17.06 13.16 -8.11
N SER A 99 -18.15 12.78 -8.74
CA SER A 99 -18.56 13.30 -10.04
C SER A 99 -20.08 13.29 -10.10
N GLU A 100 -20.70 14.47 -10.00
CA GLU A 100 -22.16 14.59 -10.11
C GLU A 100 -22.68 14.12 -11.47
N PRO A 101 -22.04 14.48 -12.62
CA PRO A 101 -22.46 14.00 -13.94
C PRO A 101 -22.42 12.49 -14.12
N ALA A 102 -21.52 11.79 -13.39
CA ALA A 102 -21.39 10.34 -13.43
C ALA A 102 -22.12 9.65 -12.27
N ALA A 103 -22.83 10.39 -11.43
CA ALA A 103 -23.42 9.88 -10.17
C ALA A 103 -22.40 9.13 -9.28
N LEU A 104 -21.12 9.47 -9.41
CA LEU A 104 -20.03 8.87 -8.63
C LEU A 104 -19.90 9.59 -7.29
N PHE A 105 -19.88 8.82 -6.21
CA PHE A 105 -19.38 9.26 -4.93
C PHE A 105 -18.83 8.06 -4.16
N GLU A 106 -17.52 7.99 -4.06
CA GLU A 106 -16.82 6.99 -3.26
C GLU A 106 -15.89 7.65 -2.25
N ALA A 107 -15.93 7.17 -1.02
CA ALA A 107 -15.02 7.57 0.03
C ALA A 107 -14.34 6.34 0.62
N LEU A 108 -13.01 6.33 0.59
CA LEU A 108 -12.18 5.21 1.02
C LEU A 108 -11.33 5.61 2.22
N ARG A 109 -11.34 4.75 3.23
CA ARG A 109 -10.46 4.89 4.39
C ARG A 109 -9.09 4.31 4.04
N LEU A 110 -8.05 5.11 4.22
CA LEU A 110 -6.70 4.68 3.92
C LEU A 110 -6.01 4.19 5.19
N PRO A 111 -5.41 3.00 5.16
CA PRO A 111 -4.69 2.44 6.30
C PRO A 111 -3.34 3.13 6.55
N ARG A 112 -2.97 4.09 5.69
CA ARG A 112 -1.71 4.84 5.72
C ARG A 112 -1.91 6.28 5.32
N SER A 113 -0.98 7.11 5.73
CA SER A 113 -0.92 8.50 5.30
C SER A 113 -0.61 8.60 3.80
N VAL A 114 -1.20 9.60 3.19
CA VAL A 114 -0.97 10.02 1.81
C VAL A 114 -0.76 11.52 1.80
N PRO A 115 0.03 12.07 0.89
CA PRO A 115 0.08 13.52 0.71
C PRO A 115 -1.31 14.08 0.41
N ASN A 116 -1.61 15.26 0.96
CA ASN A 116 -2.81 15.99 0.57
C ASN A 116 -2.72 16.29 -0.93
N GLN A 117 -3.74 15.88 -1.68
CA GLN A 117 -3.74 16.02 -3.12
C GLN A 117 -5.15 16.26 -3.66
N VAL A 118 -5.26 17.16 -4.62
CA VAL A 118 -6.48 17.42 -5.37
C VAL A 118 -6.20 17.14 -6.84
N ALA A 119 -7.10 16.43 -7.51
CA ALA A 119 -7.06 16.28 -8.97
C ALA A 119 -8.46 16.44 -9.56
N ILE A 120 -8.53 17.03 -10.74
CA ILE A 120 -9.73 17.11 -11.58
C ILE A 120 -9.35 16.52 -12.93
N GLY A 121 -10.01 15.44 -13.33
CA GLY A 121 -9.64 14.69 -14.52
C GLY A 121 -10.80 14.00 -15.19
N HIS A 122 -10.46 13.23 -16.23
CA HIS A 122 -11.40 12.36 -16.96
C HIS A 122 -11.69 11.06 -16.21
N SER A 123 -10.81 10.68 -15.29
CA SER A 123 -10.86 9.47 -14.47
C SER A 123 -10.51 9.80 -13.01
N PRO A 124 -10.87 8.95 -12.05
CA PRO A 124 -10.36 9.01 -10.69
C PRO A 124 -8.83 8.90 -10.65
N LEU A 125 -8.17 9.69 -9.81
CA LEU A 125 -6.74 9.61 -9.57
C LEU A 125 -6.44 8.37 -8.72
N VAL A 126 -6.07 7.25 -9.32
CA VAL A 126 -5.88 5.97 -8.61
C VAL A 126 -4.44 5.69 -8.17
N GLY A 127 -3.47 6.44 -8.64
CA GLY A 127 -2.04 6.22 -8.35
C GLY A 127 -1.71 6.15 -6.87
N PRO A 128 -2.17 7.05 -6.00
CA PRO A 128 -1.93 6.96 -4.58
C PRO A 128 -2.51 5.69 -3.95
N LEU A 129 -3.70 5.24 -4.39
CA LEU A 129 -4.30 3.98 -3.93
C LEU A 129 -3.50 2.76 -4.38
N ALA A 130 -3.05 2.75 -5.65
CA ALA A 130 -2.24 1.65 -6.20
C ALA A 130 -0.93 1.46 -5.44
N ARG A 131 -0.33 2.55 -4.97
CA ARG A 131 0.88 2.51 -4.14
C ARG A 131 0.62 1.96 -2.74
N ILE A 132 -0.58 2.19 -2.17
CA ILE A 132 -0.98 1.69 -0.85
C ILE A 132 -1.38 0.21 -0.92
N GLU A 133 -2.21 -0.17 -1.87
CA GLU A 133 -2.79 -1.52 -1.97
C GLU A 133 -1.71 -2.58 -2.16
N ARG A 134 -0.64 -2.26 -2.89
CA ARG A 134 0.40 -3.21 -3.27
C ARG A 134 1.57 -3.33 -2.31
N ARG A 135 1.61 -2.55 -1.23
CA ARG A 135 2.65 -2.73 -0.22
C ARG A 135 2.43 -4.02 0.55
N GLU A 136 3.52 -4.77 0.72
CA GLU A 136 3.52 -6.03 1.45
C GLU A 136 2.97 -5.84 2.86
N ARG A 137 2.10 -6.75 3.27
CA ARG A 137 1.61 -6.83 4.64
C ARG A 137 2.58 -7.66 5.45
N TRP A 138 3.07 -7.06 6.51
CA TRP A 138 4.03 -7.66 7.40
C TRP A 138 3.38 -8.13 8.70
N CYS A 139 3.85 -9.25 9.21
CA CYS A 139 3.56 -9.71 10.55
C CYS A 139 4.88 -9.86 11.30
N VAL A 140 4.93 -9.38 12.55
CA VAL A 140 6.07 -9.58 13.43
C VAL A 140 5.58 -10.34 14.67
N ALA A 141 6.19 -11.48 14.96
CA ALA A 141 5.93 -12.27 16.14
C ALA A 141 7.13 -12.19 17.07
N LEU A 142 6.95 -11.61 18.24
CA LEU A 142 7.92 -11.63 19.30
C LEU A 142 7.62 -12.78 20.25
N VAL A 143 8.61 -13.60 20.58
CA VAL A 143 8.44 -14.76 21.45
C VAL A 143 9.58 -14.90 22.47
N ASN A 144 9.23 -15.18 23.71
CA ASN A 144 10.14 -15.69 24.73
C ASN A 144 9.59 -17.02 25.30
N ARG A 145 10.01 -17.44 26.48
CA ARG A 145 9.58 -18.73 27.06
C ARG A 145 8.13 -18.75 27.52
N ARG A 146 7.50 -17.59 27.77
CA ARG A 146 6.14 -17.44 28.32
C ARG A 146 5.32 -16.32 27.74
N ASP A 147 5.96 -15.39 27.07
CA ASP A 147 5.29 -14.25 26.47
C ASP A 147 5.43 -14.30 24.97
N ALA A 148 4.35 -13.97 24.26
CA ALA A 148 4.39 -13.71 22.84
C ALA A 148 3.54 -12.49 22.51
N ARG A 149 3.99 -11.73 21.51
CA ARG A 149 3.30 -10.55 21.04
C ARG A 149 3.28 -10.56 19.53
N ILE A 150 2.12 -10.31 18.95
CA ILE A 150 1.93 -10.34 17.50
C ILE A 150 1.61 -8.92 17.05
N PHE A 151 2.40 -8.46 16.08
CA PHE A 151 2.24 -7.16 15.43
C PHE A 151 1.89 -7.36 13.98
N ARG A 152 1.11 -6.45 13.44
CA ARG A 152 0.77 -6.41 12.02
C ARG A 152 0.91 -4.99 11.50
N GLY A 153 1.29 -4.89 10.23
CA GLY A 153 1.41 -3.58 9.59
C GLY A 153 2.11 -3.65 8.25
N SER A 154 2.96 -2.71 8.06
CA SER A 154 3.69 -2.42 6.84
C SER A 154 5.11 -1.98 7.16
N PRO A 155 5.97 -1.79 6.16
CA PRO A 155 7.30 -1.23 6.37
C PRO A 155 7.35 0.10 7.12
N GLU A 156 6.25 0.86 7.14
CA GLU A 156 6.19 2.18 7.77
C GLU A 156 5.52 2.20 9.15
N SER A 157 4.68 1.20 9.45
CA SER A 157 3.95 1.18 10.71
C SER A 157 3.57 -0.23 11.14
N LEU A 158 3.72 -0.53 12.43
CA LEU A 158 3.26 -1.75 13.06
C LEU A 158 2.24 -1.42 14.15
N ARG A 159 1.28 -2.31 14.32
CA ARG A 159 0.30 -2.28 15.41
C ARG A 159 0.27 -3.63 16.08
N GLU A 160 0.32 -3.64 17.41
CA GLU A 160 0.09 -4.86 18.19
C GLU A 160 -1.36 -5.30 18.06
N ILE A 161 -1.56 -6.59 17.76
CA ILE A 161 -2.89 -7.17 17.52
C ILE A 161 -3.24 -8.27 18.52
N GLU A 162 -2.24 -8.92 19.13
CA GLU A 162 -2.46 -9.93 20.18
C GLU A 162 -1.25 -10.01 21.10
N GLN A 163 -1.51 -10.20 22.39
CA GLN A 163 -0.53 -10.53 23.41
C GLN A 163 -0.94 -11.84 24.09
N ILE A 164 -0.01 -12.78 24.19
CA ILE A 164 -0.19 -14.10 24.80
C ILE A 164 0.76 -14.19 25.98
N HIS A 165 0.23 -14.53 27.13
CA HIS A 165 1.00 -14.79 28.35
C HIS A 165 0.57 -16.13 28.91
N ASP A 166 1.52 -17.06 29.01
CA ASP A 166 1.33 -18.37 29.63
C ASP A 166 2.15 -18.45 30.91
N GLU A 167 1.52 -18.91 32.02
CA GLU A 167 2.21 -19.10 33.27
C GLU A 167 3.16 -20.30 33.15
N VAL A 168 4.46 -20.02 32.99
CA VAL A 168 5.52 -21.03 33.09
C VAL A 168 6.11 -20.99 34.51
N PHE A 169 6.01 -22.09 35.27
CA PHE A 169 6.51 -22.14 36.63
C PHE A 169 8.02 -21.82 36.69
N GLY A 170 8.35 -20.86 37.57
CA GLY A 170 9.72 -20.38 37.74
C GLY A 170 10.65 -21.45 38.37
N GLN A 171 11.92 -21.38 38.00
CA GLN A 171 12.98 -22.26 38.52
C GLN A 171 13.20 -22.01 40.02
N HIS A 172 12.77 -22.95 40.87
CA HIS A 172 13.19 -22.97 42.27
C HIS A 172 14.43 -23.85 42.43
N ASP A 173 15.52 -23.26 42.89
CA ASP A 173 16.80 -23.92 43.22
C ASP A 173 16.67 -24.76 44.50
N GLN A 174 16.05 -25.94 44.39
CA GLN A 174 16.17 -26.98 45.45
C GLN A 174 16.56 -28.29 44.79
N GLY A 175 17.80 -28.71 45.04
CA GLY A 175 18.42 -29.91 44.48
C GLY A 175 17.77 -31.22 44.97
N GLY A 176 17.62 -32.18 44.05
CA GLY A 176 17.15 -33.52 44.30
C GLY A 176 16.64 -34.24 43.05
N TRP A 177 16.30 -35.52 43.16
CA TRP A 177 15.79 -36.42 42.10
C TRP A 177 14.56 -35.90 41.34
N SER A 178 13.97 -34.79 41.73
CA SER A 178 12.87 -34.11 41.04
C SER A 178 13.33 -33.19 39.92
N GLN A 179 14.61 -32.83 39.80
CA GLN A 179 15.12 -31.84 38.87
C GLN A 179 14.89 -32.22 37.39
N SER A 180 15.10 -33.50 37.03
CA SER A 180 14.87 -33.95 35.65
C SER A 180 13.38 -34.04 35.26
N ARG A 181 12.49 -34.23 36.23
CA ARG A 181 11.04 -34.23 36.04
C ARG A 181 10.54 -32.79 35.93
N TYR A 182 11.11 -31.89 36.69
CA TYR A 182 10.81 -30.45 36.69
C TYR A 182 11.30 -29.77 35.40
N GLN A 183 12.54 -30.06 34.97
CA GLN A 183 13.05 -29.56 33.70
C GLN A 183 12.20 -30.00 32.48
N ARG A 184 11.76 -31.27 32.46
CA ARG A 184 10.83 -31.76 31.42
C ARG A 184 9.47 -31.06 31.48
N GLY A 185 8.99 -30.66 32.66
CA GLY A 185 7.78 -29.87 32.84
C GLY A 185 7.91 -28.48 32.20
N ILE A 186 8.99 -27.76 32.55
CA ILE A 186 9.28 -26.44 32.02
C ILE A 186 9.45 -26.47 30.46
N GLU A 187 10.14 -27.50 29.96
CA GLU A 187 10.33 -27.67 28.52
C GLU A 187 9.00 -27.91 27.78
N LYS A 188 8.12 -28.72 28.38
CA LYS A 188 6.78 -28.97 27.86
C LYS A 188 5.92 -27.69 27.85
N GLU A 189 5.93 -26.92 28.94
CA GLU A 189 5.17 -25.66 29.05
C GLU A 189 5.65 -24.63 28.01
N LYS A 190 6.99 -24.51 27.83
CA LYS A 190 7.56 -23.69 26.74
C LYS A 190 7.06 -24.17 25.35
N ASP A 191 7.09 -25.48 25.12
CA ASP A 191 6.64 -26.06 23.86
C ASP A 191 5.17 -25.81 23.59
N ASP A 192 4.33 -25.95 24.60
CA ASP A 192 2.89 -25.68 24.50
C ASP A 192 2.65 -24.17 24.23
N HIS A 193 3.38 -23.26 24.91
CA HIS A 193 3.34 -21.82 24.66
C HIS A 193 3.71 -21.46 23.21
N LEU A 194 4.82 -21.99 22.69
CA LEU A 194 5.26 -21.74 21.33
C LEU A 194 4.26 -22.27 20.30
N LYS A 195 3.65 -23.43 20.57
CA LYS A 195 2.59 -23.99 19.72
C LYS A 195 1.34 -23.11 19.72
N ASN A 196 0.88 -22.68 20.91
CA ASN A 196 -0.26 -21.76 21.04
C ASN A 196 -0.04 -20.46 20.26
N THR A 197 1.19 -19.93 20.33
CA THR A 197 1.58 -18.73 19.55
C THR A 197 1.54 -19.00 18.04
N GLY A 198 2.02 -20.15 17.58
CA GLY A 198 1.93 -20.56 16.17
C GLY A 198 0.49 -20.71 15.69
N ASP A 199 -0.39 -21.27 16.52
CA ASP A 199 -1.83 -21.40 16.24
C ASP A 199 -2.51 -20.02 16.18
N ALA A 200 -2.14 -19.09 17.06
CA ALA A 200 -2.62 -17.71 17.03
C ALA A 200 -2.20 -16.99 15.74
N LEU A 201 -0.94 -17.10 15.35
CA LEU A 201 -0.45 -16.58 14.06
C LEU A 201 -1.22 -17.14 12.87
N MET A 202 -1.51 -18.44 12.89
CA MET A 202 -2.26 -19.08 11.82
C MET A 202 -3.72 -18.61 11.77
N ARG A 203 -4.36 -18.35 12.91
CA ARG A 203 -5.69 -17.72 12.97
C ARG A 203 -5.67 -16.34 12.31
N HIS A 204 -4.69 -15.50 12.69
CA HIS A 204 -4.54 -14.17 12.10
C HIS A 204 -4.24 -14.21 10.60
N PHE A 205 -3.42 -15.16 10.16
CA PHE A 205 -3.13 -15.37 8.75
C PHE A 205 -4.38 -15.75 7.95
N LYS A 206 -5.23 -16.63 8.48
CA LYS A 206 -6.50 -17.01 7.81
C LYS A 206 -7.50 -15.87 7.73
N GLN A 207 -7.57 -15.01 8.74
CA GLN A 207 -8.47 -13.86 8.75
C GLN A 207 -8.02 -12.76 7.80
N GLN A 208 -6.74 -12.46 7.81
CA GLN A 208 -6.11 -11.45 6.96
C GLN A 208 -4.69 -11.90 6.57
N PRO A 209 -4.49 -12.48 5.39
CA PRO A 209 -3.18 -12.96 4.96
C PRO A 209 -2.12 -11.85 4.94
N PHE A 210 -0.91 -12.21 5.33
CA PHE A 210 0.28 -11.38 5.21
C PHE A 210 1.32 -12.08 4.33
N GLN A 211 2.20 -11.31 3.71
CA GLN A 211 3.21 -11.83 2.77
C GLN A 211 4.53 -12.15 3.47
N ARG A 212 4.85 -11.45 4.55
CA ARG A 212 6.12 -11.58 5.26
C ARG A 212 5.89 -11.77 6.76
N LEU A 213 6.67 -12.69 7.35
CA LEU A 213 6.71 -12.94 8.79
C LEU A 213 8.13 -12.70 9.30
N ILE A 214 8.27 -11.79 10.26
CA ILE A 214 9.52 -11.61 11.01
C ILE A 214 9.31 -12.21 12.41
N VAL A 215 10.32 -12.89 12.92
CA VAL A 215 10.29 -13.44 14.28
C VAL A 215 11.37 -12.76 15.12
N GLY A 216 11.04 -12.41 16.37
CA GLY A 216 11.97 -11.76 17.28
C GLY A 216 11.97 -12.38 18.67
N GLY A 217 13.11 -12.28 19.36
CA GLY A 217 13.30 -12.78 20.72
C GLY A 217 14.64 -13.50 20.93
N PRO A 218 14.83 -14.21 22.06
CA PRO A 218 16.05 -14.97 22.31
C PRO A 218 16.28 -16.06 21.25
N ARG A 219 17.50 -16.14 20.71
CA ARG A 219 17.86 -17.00 19.57
C ARG A 219 17.41 -18.46 19.70
N GLU A 220 17.58 -19.05 20.89
CA GLU A 220 17.17 -20.43 21.14
C GLU A 220 15.66 -20.63 21.06
N VAL A 221 14.90 -19.68 21.61
CA VAL A 221 13.42 -19.74 21.61
C VAL A 221 12.88 -19.50 20.20
N VAL A 222 13.45 -18.55 19.46
CA VAL A 222 13.07 -18.25 18.08
C VAL A 222 13.29 -19.48 17.17
N ALA A 223 14.43 -20.18 17.28
CA ALA A 223 14.71 -21.37 16.50
C ALA A 223 13.70 -22.50 16.78
N ASP A 224 13.37 -22.72 18.06
CA ASP A 224 12.36 -23.70 18.46
C ASP A 224 10.97 -23.31 17.93
N PHE A 225 10.62 -22.02 18.02
CA PHE A 225 9.35 -21.50 17.54
C PHE A 225 9.15 -21.68 16.03
N GLU A 226 10.16 -21.34 15.23
CA GLU A 226 10.12 -21.53 13.79
C GLU A 226 9.87 -22.97 13.38
N SER A 227 10.43 -23.93 14.12
CA SER A 227 10.21 -25.36 13.86
C SER A 227 8.76 -25.81 14.09
N LYS A 228 8.01 -25.05 14.90
CA LYS A 228 6.61 -25.33 15.26
C LYS A 228 5.60 -24.56 14.39
N LEU A 229 6.07 -23.63 13.55
CA LEU A 229 5.21 -22.90 12.63
C LEU A 229 4.61 -23.85 11.58
N HIS A 230 3.36 -23.60 11.23
CA HIS A 230 2.74 -24.26 10.09
C HIS A 230 3.48 -23.93 8.78
N GLN A 231 3.57 -24.87 7.85
CA GLN A 231 4.31 -24.70 6.58
C GLN A 231 3.99 -23.38 5.86
N TYR A 232 2.73 -22.98 5.79
CA TYR A 232 2.33 -21.68 5.17
C TYR A 232 2.96 -20.46 5.84
N LEU A 233 3.25 -20.53 7.14
CA LEU A 233 3.93 -19.45 7.88
C LEU A 233 5.44 -19.53 7.69
N GLN A 234 6.01 -20.74 7.62
CA GLN A 234 7.44 -20.95 7.34
C GLN A 234 7.84 -20.42 5.97
N GLU A 235 7.00 -20.63 4.95
CA GLU A 235 7.21 -20.10 3.59
C GLU A 235 7.22 -18.56 3.52
N ARG A 236 6.68 -17.89 4.55
CA ARG A 236 6.63 -16.43 4.67
C ARG A 236 7.66 -15.86 5.61
N LEU A 237 8.45 -16.73 6.23
CA LEU A 237 9.50 -16.30 7.15
C LEU A 237 10.53 -15.46 6.38
N ALA A 238 10.62 -14.20 6.76
CA ALA A 238 11.46 -13.21 6.13
C ALA A 238 12.80 -13.05 6.84
N GLY A 239 12.82 -13.29 8.17
CA GLY A 239 14.04 -13.23 8.96
C GLY A 239 13.77 -13.03 10.44
N ARG A 240 14.85 -12.74 11.17
CA ARG A 240 14.87 -12.63 12.64
C ARG A 240 15.32 -11.26 13.08
N ILE A 241 14.76 -10.77 14.20
CA ILE A 241 15.20 -9.54 14.87
C ILE A 241 15.51 -9.80 16.32
N GLU A 242 16.45 -9.03 16.87
CA GLU A 242 16.79 -9.06 18.28
C GLU A 242 16.11 -7.86 18.97
N VAL A 243 15.16 -8.14 19.87
CA VAL A 243 14.37 -7.11 20.55
C VAL A 243 13.85 -7.66 21.88
N ASP A 244 13.65 -6.80 22.87
CA ASP A 244 13.04 -7.18 24.15
C ASP A 244 11.54 -7.47 23.92
N VAL A 245 11.15 -8.73 24.14
CA VAL A 245 9.80 -9.21 23.87
C VAL A 245 8.75 -8.51 24.75
N GLU A 246 9.09 -8.26 26.01
CA GLU A 246 8.14 -7.76 27.02
C GLU A 246 8.01 -6.23 26.99
N ARG A 247 9.12 -5.51 26.71
CA ARG A 247 9.21 -4.05 26.91
C ARG A 247 9.15 -3.22 25.66
N SER A 248 9.45 -3.81 24.49
CA SER A 248 9.48 -3.04 23.25
C SER A 248 8.09 -2.62 22.80
N ASN A 249 7.92 -1.36 22.47
CA ASN A 249 6.72 -0.86 21.82
C ASN A 249 6.75 -1.12 20.29
N ALA A 250 5.65 -0.86 19.60
CA ALA A 250 5.52 -1.10 18.16
C ALA A 250 6.58 -0.36 17.33
N ASP A 251 6.94 0.87 17.72
CA ASP A 251 7.94 1.68 17.01
C ASP A 251 9.35 1.09 17.19
N GLN A 252 9.69 0.62 18.39
CA GLN A 252 10.97 -0.05 18.65
C GLN A 252 11.08 -1.38 17.88
N VAL A 253 9.99 -2.14 17.79
CA VAL A 253 9.91 -3.36 16.98
C VAL A 253 10.10 -3.04 15.50
N LEU A 254 9.45 -1.99 15.00
CA LEU A 254 9.61 -1.53 13.63
C LEU A 254 11.04 -1.06 13.34
N GLN A 255 11.66 -0.32 14.25
CA GLN A 255 13.06 0.11 14.11
C GLN A 255 14.04 -1.08 14.05
N ALA A 256 13.81 -2.12 14.88
CA ALA A 256 14.61 -3.33 14.83
C ALA A 256 14.40 -4.14 13.53
N ALA A 257 13.19 -4.11 12.96
CA ALA A 257 12.87 -4.80 11.71
C ALA A 257 13.32 -4.04 10.46
N ARG A 258 13.51 -2.72 10.54
CA ARG A 258 13.80 -1.85 9.39
C ARG A 258 14.97 -2.31 8.51
N PRO A 259 16.16 -2.67 9.05
CA PRO A 259 17.29 -3.11 8.20
C PRO A 259 16.93 -4.34 7.35
N LEU A 260 16.21 -5.29 7.94
CA LEU A 260 15.75 -6.50 7.25
C LEU A 260 14.71 -6.17 6.19
N ILE A 261 13.78 -5.27 6.49
CA ILE A 261 12.76 -4.83 5.52
C ILE A 261 13.42 -4.16 4.31
N GLU A 262 14.35 -3.24 4.53
CA GLU A 262 15.09 -2.54 3.47
C GLU A 262 15.93 -3.50 2.60
N GLU A 263 16.55 -4.51 3.21
CA GLU A 263 17.29 -5.55 2.48
C GLU A 263 16.35 -6.35 1.55
N LEU A 264 15.20 -6.79 2.05
CA LEU A 264 14.22 -7.54 1.28
C LEU A 264 13.59 -6.72 0.15
N GLU A 265 13.33 -5.44 0.39
CA GLU A 265 12.84 -4.52 -0.66
C GLU A 265 13.92 -4.34 -1.76
N ARG A 266 15.17 -4.16 -1.38
CA ARG A 266 16.31 -4.07 -2.31
C ARG A 266 16.47 -5.34 -3.14
N ASP A 267 16.41 -6.51 -2.52
CA ASP A 267 16.52 -7.79 -3.22
C ASP A 267 15.38 -8.00 -4.22
N ARG A 268 14.17 -7.53 -3.88
CA ARG A 268 13.02 -7.55 -4.79
C ARG A 268 13.22 -6.63 -6.00
N GLU A 269 13.72 -5.40 -5.77
CA GLU A 269 14.05 -4.48 -6.86
C GLU A 269 15.14 -5.06 -7.76
N ARG A 270 16.22 -5.59 -7.18
CA ARG A 270 17.32 -6.23 -7.91
C ARG A 270 16.84 -7.41 -8.74
N SER A 271 16.06 -8.31 -8.16
CA SER A 271 15.49 -9.45 -8.87
C SER A 271 14.59 -9.05 -10.03
N ALA A 272 13.80 -7.97 -9.86
CA ALA A 272 12.98 -7.44 -10.94
C ALA A 272 13.84 -6.83 -12.06
N LEU A 273 14.89 -6.08 -11.71
CA LEU A 273 15.83 -5.49 -12.68
C LEU A 273 16.64 -6.55 -13.45
N GLU A 274 17.07 -7.62 -12.80
CA GLU A 274 17.73 -8.75 -13.47
C GLU A 274 16.81 -9.40 -14.51
N ARG A 275 15.54 -9.60 -14.18
CA ARG A 275 14.53 -10.16 -15.09
C ARG A 275 14.22 -9.26 -16.29
N LEU A 276 14.49 -7.95 -16.23
CA LEU A 276 14.33 -7.05 -17.37
C LEU A 276 15.15 -7.48 -18.59
N GLY A 277 16.37 -7.98 -18.37
CA GLY A 277 17.25 -8.45 -19.45
C GLY A 277 16.72 -9.69 -20.19
N GLU A 278 15.85 -10.47 -19.55
CA GLU A 278 15.33 -11.73 -20.10
C GLU A 278 13.97 -11.54 -20.81
N ARG A 279 13.05 -10.82 -20.16
CA ARG A 279 11.66 -10.65 -20.64
C ARG A 279 11.06 -9.31 -20.23
N GLY A 280 11.83 -8.28 -20.39
CA GLY A 280 11.38 -6.93 -20.07
C GLY A 280 11.53 -5.97 -21.24
N VAL A 281 10.92 -4.83 -21.09
CA VAL A 281 11.10 -3.65 -21.95
C VAL A 281 11.44 -2.45 -21.08
N ALA A 282 12.26 -1.56 -21.59
CA ALA A 282 12.68 -0.38 -20.85
C ALA A 282 12.59 0.87 -21.74
N GLY A 283 12.31 2.00 -21.10
CA GLY A 283 11.99 3.26 -21.78
C GLY A 283 10.48 3.44 -21.96
N VAL A 284 10.01 4.66 -21.73
CA VAL A 284 8.56 4.98 -21.78
C VAL A 284 7.95 4.53 -23.10
N GLU A 285 8.60 4.84 -24.23
CA GLU A 285 8.13 4.48 -25.57
C GLU A 285 7.90 2.97 -25.76
N ASN A 286 8.77 2.13 -25.12
CA ASN A 286 8.69 0.68 -25.21
C ASN A 286 7.73 0.06 -24.18
N VAL A 287 7.40 0.79 -23.12
CA VAL A 287 6.49 0.33 -22.05
C VAL A 287 5.03 0.58 -22.43
N LEU A 288 4.73 1.66 -23.16
CA LEU A 288 3.36 2.02 -23.51
C LEU A 288 2.62 0.96 -24.34
N PRO A 289 3.20 0.35 -25.41
CA PRO A 289 2.50 -0.67 -26.19
C PRO A 289 2.10 -1.90 -25.37
N PRO A 290 3.00 -2.56 -24.61
CA PRO A 290 2.62 -3.68 -23.74
C PRO A 290 1.58 -3.33 -22.66
N LEU A 291 1.58 -2.09 -22.13
CA LEU A 291 0.52 -1.63 -21.22
C LEU A 291 -0.84 -1.65 -21.92
N HIS A 292 -0.91 -1.15 -23.14
CA HIS A 292 -2.15 -1.17 -23.91
C HIS A 292 -2.58 -2.58 -24.31
N GLU A 293 -1.63 -3.44 -24.68
CA GLU A 293 -1.85 -4.84 -25.04
C GLU A 293 -2.16 -5.75 -23.83
N ARG A 294 -2.17 -5.21 -22.61
CA ARG A 294 -2.38 -5.95 -21.35
C ARG A 294 -1.38 -7.07 -21.10
N ARG A 295 -0.14 -6.90 -21.55
CA ARG A 295 0.95 -7.87 -21.42
C ARG A 295 1.89 -7.62 -20.26
N VAL A 296 1.70 -6.54 -19.52
CA VAL A 296 2.57 -6.19 -18.39
C VAL A 296 2.26 -7.05 -17.18
N GLU A 297 3.29 -7.72 -16.64
CA GLU A 297 3.29 -8.42 -15.36
C GLU A 297 3.58 -7.43 -14.23
N CYS A 298 4.64 -6.62 -14.39
CA CYS A 298 5.10 -5.65 -13.40
C CYS A 298 5.56 -4.37 -14.10
N LEU A 299 5.01 -3.23 -13.68
CA LEU A 299 5.46 -1.90 -14.09
C LEU A 299 6.48 -1.40 -13.06
N LEU A 300 7.72 -1.16 -13.49
CA LEU A 300 8.79 -0.57 -12.69
C LEU A 300 8.87 0.92 -12.98
N LEU A 301 8.79 1.74 -11.96
CA LEU A 301 8.95 3.19 -12.07
C LEU A 301 10.00 3.66 -11.07
N ASP A 302 10.93 4.50 -11.52
CA ASP A 302 11.82 5.21 -10.60
C ASP A 302 11.00 6.02 -9.60
N GLU A 303 11.45 6.15 -8.36
CA GLU A 303 10.74 6.90 -7.33
C GLU A 303 10.45 8.35 -7.74
N GLN A 304 11.32 8.93 -8.55
CA GLN A 304 11.21 10.30 -9.06
C GLN A 304 10.61 10.37 -10.47
N PHE A 305 10.13 9.23 -11.01
CA PHE A 305 9.52 9.20 -12.34
C PHE A 305 8.32 10.13 -12.41
N GLY A 306 8.31 11.00 -13.40
CA GLY A 306 7.23 11.95 -13.67
C GLY A 306 7.65 13.01 -14.69
N GLY A 307 6.69 13.88 -15.06
CA GLY A 307 6.93 14.99 -15.98
C GLY A 307 7.13 14.57 -17.44
N VAL A 308 6.78 13.34 -17.81
CA VAL A 308 6.81 12.86 -19.20
C VAL A 308 5.48 13.18 -19.84
N ALA A 309 5.47 14.21 -20.68
CA ALA A 309 4.29 14.62 -21.44
C ALA A 309 3.90 13.55 -22.48
N GLY A 310 2.63 13.49 -22.82
CA GLY A 310 2.12 12.57 -23.81
C GLY A 310 0.66 12.79 -24.17
N VAL A 311 0.05 11.78 -24.76
CA VAL A 311 -1.33 11.82 -25.24
C VAL A 311 -2.09 10.59 -24.79
N GLN A 312 -3.42 10.75 -24.58
CA GLN A 312 -4.32 9.67 -24.21
C GLN A 312 -5.58 9.66 -25.07
N CYS A 313 -5.98 8.49 -25.54
CA CYS A 313 -7.30 8.29 -26.12
C CYS A 313 -8.32 8.05 -25.01
N LEU A 314 -9.36 8.88 -24.92
CA LEU A 314 -10.40 8.73 -23.91
C LEU A 314 -11.34 7.54 -24.20
N VAL A 315 -11.40 7.07 -25.45
CA VAL A 315 -12.28 5.97 -25.88
C VAL A 315 -11.69 4.61 -25.51
N CYS A 316 -10.44 4.32 -25.94
CA CYS A 316 -9.83 3.00 -25.72
C CYS A 316 -8.72 2.99 -24.67
N GLY A 317 -8.31 4.15 -24.14
CA GLY A 317 -7.24 4.25 -23.15
C GLY A 317 -5.82 4.22 -23.72
N TRP A 318 -5.66 4.17 -25.04
CA TRP A 318 -4.34 4.17 -25.66
C TRP A 318 -3.51 5.39 -25.22
N LEU A 319 -2.22 5.14 -24.92
CA LEU A 319 -1.23 6.15 -24.55
C LEU A 319 -0.15 6.24 -25.61
N GLY A 320 0.29 7.45 -25.90
CA GLY A 320 1.41 7.74 -26.79
C GLY A 320 2.24 8.93 -26.27
N LEU A 321 3.45 9.08 -26.79
CA LEU A 321 4.27 10.26 -26.47
C LEU A 321 3.81 11.48 -27.28
N GLU A 322 3.27 11.26 -28.48
CA GLU A 322 2.77 12.29 -29.37
C GLU A 322 1.67 11.74 -30.29
N GLY A 323 0.94 12.61 -30.92
CA GLY A 323 -0.11 12.27 -31.90
C GLY A 323 -1.33 13.14 -31.75
N GLU A 324 -2.13 13.26 -32.84
CA GLU A 324 -3.41 13.97 -32.83
C GLU A 324 -4.60 13.01 -32.78
N ARG A 325 -4.38 11.77 -33.23
CA ARG A 325 -5.40 10.72 -33.29
C ARG A 325 -4.91 9.40 -32.78
N CYS A 326 -5.82 8.67 -32.17
CA CYS A 326 -5.57 7.31 -31.69
C CYS A 326 -5.33 6.35 -32.86
N PRO A 327 -4.24 5.59 -32.89
CA PRO A 327 -3.99 4.63 -33.96
C PRO A 327 -4.92 3.41 -33.91
N ALA A 328 -5.59 3.16 -32.80
CA ALA A 328 -6.48 2.01 -32.64
C ALA A 328 -7.91 2.28 -33.12
N ASP A 329 -8.45 3.50 -32.89
CA ASP A 329 -9.85 3.81 -33.20
C ASP A 329 -10.06 5.14 -33.95
N GLY A 330 -9.00 5.90 -34.25
CA GLY A 330 -9.05 7.17 -35.00
C GLY A 330 -9.58 8.36 -34.18
N SER A 331 -9.96 8.21 -32.94
CA SER A 331 -10.46 9.27 -32.06
C SER A 331 -9.39 10.34 -31.81
N VAL A 332 -9.83 11.58 -31.58
CA VAL A 332 -8.93 12.67 -31.15
C VAL A 332 -8.42 12.34 -29.75
N VAL A 333 -7.11 12.48 -29.54
CA VAL A 333 -6.48 12.25 -28.23
C VAL A 333 -6.40 13.53 -27.43
N VAL A 334 -6.33 13.41 -26.12
CA VAL A 334 -6.09 14.52 -25.19
C VAL A 334 -4.63 14.59 -24.80
N GLN A 335 -4.12 15.80 -24.64
CA GLN A 335 -2.76 16.04 -24.14
C GLN A 335 -2.70 15.80 -22.64
N LEU A 336 -1.63 15.15 -22.19
CA LEU A 336 -1.29 14.96 -20.79
C LEU A 336 0.08 15.61 -20.53
N ASP A 337 0.15 16.41 -19.46
CA ASP A 337 1.42 16.98 -19.01
C ASP A 337 2.33 15.91 -18.37
N ASP A 338 1.74 14.81 -17.90
CA ASP A 338 2.43 13.68 -17.29
C ASP A 338 1.67 12.36 -17.51
N LEU A 339 2.35 11.38 -18.10
CA LEU A 339 1.82 10.05 -18.38
C LEU A 339 1.79 9.13 -17.13
N THR A 340 2.45 9.50 -16.06
CA THR A 340 2.65 8.62 -14.88
C THR A 340 1.34 8.02 -14.37
N GLU A 341 0.33 8.84 -14.14
CA GLU A 341 -0.94 8.37 -13.60
C GLU A 341 -1.69 7.49 -14.60
N ALA A 342 -1.67 7.83 -15.89
CA ALA A 342 -2.31 7.03 -16.93
C ALA A 342 -1.62 5.66 -17.11
N MET A 343 -0.29 5.58 -16.98
CA MET A 343 0.45 4.32 -16.97
C MET A 343 0.10 3.46 -15.75
N ILE A 344 0.01 4.05 -14.56
CA ILE A 344 -0.40 3.37 -13.34
C ILE A 344 -1.86 2.87 -13.48
N GLU A 345 -2.76 3.70 -14.00
CA GLU A 345 -4.15 3.34 -14.26
C GLU A 345 -4.25 2.08 -15.15
N LEU A 346 -3.56 2.08 -16.30
CA LEU A 346 -3.52 0.90 -17.18
C LEU A 346 -2.91 -0.33 -16.50
N SER A 347 -1.89 -0.14 -15.66
CA SER A 347 -1.29 -1.25 -14.90
C SER A 347 -2.28 -1.87 -13.91
N VAL A 348 -3.07 -1.03 -13.23
CA VAL A 348 -4.12 -1.47 -12.30
C VAL A 348 -5.23 -2.22 -13.04
N GLN A 349 -5.71 -1.69 -14.16
CA GLN A 349 -6.77 -2.31 -14.98
C GLN A 349 -6.42 -3.74 -15.41
N GLN A 350 -5.15 -4.00 -15.70
CA GLN A 350 -4.68 -5.33 -16.11
C GLN A 350 -4.16 -6.19 -14.94
N SER A 351 -4.29 -5.72 -13.69
CA SER A 351 -3.74 -6.37 -12.49
C SER A 351 -2.23 -6.59 -12.56
N ALA A 352 -1.51 -5.73 -13.29
CA ALA A 352 -0.06 -5.72 -13.31
C ALA A 352 0.47 -5.21 -11.96
N GLU A 353 1.62 -5.70 -11.53
CA GLU A 353 2.29 -5.21 -10.33
C GLU A 353 2.87 -3.81 -10.58
N LEU A 354 2.82 -2.93 -9.58
CA LEU A 354 3.53 -1.65 -9.57
C LEU A 354 4.71 -1.76 -8.60
N LEU A 355 5.94 -1.65 -9.10
CA LEU A 355 7.16 -1.68 -8.29
C LEU A 355 7.89 -0.33 -8.39
N PRO A 356 7.77 0.54 -7.38
CA PRO A 356 8.63 1.72 -7.28
C PRO A 356 10.07 1.27 -7.00
N VAL A 357 11.02 1.73 -7.83
CA VAL A 357 12.46 1.47 -7.65
C VAL A 357 13.05 2.60 -6.80
N ARG A 358 13.45 2.28 -5.57
CA ARG A 358 13.88 3.23 -4.54
C ARG A 358 15.32 2.99 -4.09
N HIS A 359 15.69 1.73 -3.95
CA HIS A 359 16.97 1.30 -3.40
C HIS A 359 18.05 1.17 -4.47
N GLU A 360 17.68 0.67 -5.65
CA GLU A 360 18.56 0.58 -6.81
C GLU A 360 18.48 1.87 -7.66
N ARG A 361 18.82 3.02 -7.01
CA ARG A 361 18.77 4.34 -7.63
C ARG A 361 19.63 4.39 -8.89
N GLY A 362 19.11 5.04 -9.92
CA GLY A 362 19.80 5.17 -11.20
C GLY A 362 19.70 3.97 -12.12
N ALA A 363 19.22 2.80 -11.65
CA ALA A 363 19.09 1.62 -12.50
C ALA A 363 18.18 1.84 -13.72
N LEU A 364 17.19 2.71 -13.59
CA LEU A 364 16.26 3.08 -14.67
C LEU A 364 16.57 4.41 -15.35
N GLU A 365 17.56 5.19 -14.89
CA GLU A 365 17.87 6.51 -15.46
C GLU A 365 18.17 6.47 -16.96
N GLN A 366 18.96 5.49 -17.40
CA GLN A 366 19.30 5.31 -18.82
C GLN A 366 18.08 4.98 -19.69
N TYR A 367 16.97 4.60 -19.07
CA TYR A 367 15.71 4.23 -19.72
C TYR A 367 14.60 5.28 -19.48
N GLY A 368 14.97 6.47 -18.99
CA GLY A 368 14.00 7.52 -18.69
C GLY A 368 13.09 7.21 -17.51
N GLY A 369 13.52 6.34 -16.58
CA GLY A 369 12.85 6.07 -15.32
C GLY A 369 11.70 5.07 -15.35
N ALA A 370 11.41 4.43 -16.49
CA ALA A 370 10.30 3.46 -16.62
C ALA A 370 10.75 2.16 -17.32
N ALA A 371 10.27 1.03 -16.81
CA ALA A 371 10.44 -0.28 -17.42
C ALA A 371 9.26 -1.21 -17.10
N ALA A 372 9.11 -2.30 -17.81
CA ALA A 372 8.07 -3.29 -17.56
C ALA A 372 8.57 -4.72 -17.76
N LEU A 373 8.21 -5.60 -16.84
CA LEU A 373 8.29 -7.05 -17.03
C LEU A 373 7.04 -7.53 -17.75
N LEU A 374 7.22 -8.40 -18.74
CA LEU A 374 6.13 -8.93 -19.55
C LEU A 374 5.72 -10.33 -19.06
N ARG A 375 4.42 -10.65 -19.22
CA ARG A 375 3.88 -11.97 -18.88
C ARG A 375 4.36 -13.06 -19.83
N PHE A 376 4.55 -12.69 -21.10
CA PHE A 376 4.98 -13.56 -22.19
C PHE A 376 5.56 -12.74 -23.36
#